data_51a4efeee46ff134a6afe9cd5dd5c450
#
_entry.id   51a4efeee46ff134a6afe9cd5dd5c450
#
_cell.length_a   1.000
_cell.length_b   1.000
_cell.length_c   1.000
_cell.angle_alpha   90.00
_cell.angle_beta   90.00
_cell.angle_gamma   90.00
#
_symmetry.space_group_name_H-M   'P 1'
#
loop_
_entity.id
_entity.type
_entity.pdbx_description
1 polymer ?
#
loop_
_entity_poly.entity_id
_entity_poly.type
_entity_poly.pdbx_seq_one_letter_code
_entity_poly.pdbx_strand_id
1 'polypeptide(L)'
;MRVALILLSAADFLLAFKPNYDVGLFVVCSLALTRGFVCWAGLVKAVRLCGGAEEQGKMYGFWGAFGGLCSALILGLAMWVFTRLGEGGVGLKGALIVQGCFCLLAALLVHLVYADPPFGQKSGPDEKPFRLADIMPILKDRSVWLVAVVVFCTYNLFNSLSY
;
A
#
# COMPACT_ATOMS: atom_id res chain seq x y z
N MET A 1 -9.51 1.06 3.94
CA MET A 1 -8.82 0.71 2.69
C MET A 1 -9.37 1.44 1.47
N ARG A 2 -10.69 1.45 1.19
CA ARG A 2 -11.32 2.14 0.05
C ARG A 2 -10.94 3.61 -0.05
N VAL A 3 -11.10 4.37 1.03
CA VAL A 3 -10.78 5.81 1.08
C VAL A 3 -9.30 6.08 0.76
N ALA A 4 -8.39 5.21 1.24
CA ALA A 4 -6.97 5.34 0.95
C ALA A 4 -6.67 5.21 -0.55
N LEU A 5 -7.28 4.23 -1.23
CA LEU A 5 -7.09 4.01 -2.67
C LEU A 5 -7.67 5.16 -3.51
N ILE A 6 -8.81 5.72 -3.09
CA ILE A 6 -9.39 6.91 -3.74
C ILE A 6 -8.49 8.13 -3.56
N LEU A 7 -7.97 8.35 -2.35
CA LEU A 7 -7.02 9.43 -2.08
C LEU A 7 -5.73 9.29 -2.89
N LEU A 8 -5.19 8.07 -3.00
CA LEU A 8 -4.02 7.78 -3.84
C LEU A 8 -4.29 8.13 -5.30
N SER A 9 -5.42 7.69 -5.84
CA SER A 9 -5.80 8.01 -7.21
C SER A 9 -6.00 9.51 -7.44
N ALA A 10 -6.67 10.20 -6.52
CA ALA A 10 -6.86 11.65 -6.59
C ALA A 10 -5.53 12.41 -6.57
N ALA A 11 -4.56 11.93 -5.78
CA ALA A 11 -3.22 12.49 -5.72
C ALA A 11 -2.46 12.32 -7.04
N ASP A 12 -2.52 11.13 -7.65
CA ASP A 12 -1.91 10.85 -8.96
C ASP A 12 -2.51 11.75 -10.05
N PHE A 13 -3.83 11.91 -10.09
CA PHE A 13 -4.48 12.80 -11.05
C PHE A 13 -4.15 14.27 -10.79
N LEU A 14 -4.10 14.71 -9.53
CA LEU A 14 -3.72 16.07 -9.20
C LEU A 14 -2.31 16.40 -9.72
N LEU A 15 -1.36 15.48 -9.55
CA LEU A 15 -0.01 15.62 -10.05
C LEU A 15 0.06 15.61 -11.58
N ALA A 16 -0.77 14.78 -12.24
CA ALA A 16 -0.84 14.73 -13.69
C ALA A 16 -1.35 16.05 -14.32
N PHE A 17 -2.33 16.72 -13.69
CA PHE A 17 -2.92 17.95 -14.22
C PHE A 17 -2.22 19.23 -13.80
N LYS A 18 -1.59 19.26 -12.62
CA LYS A 18 -0.90 20.45 -12.09
C LYS A 18 0.51 20.08 -11.61
N PRO A 19 1.49 19.91 -12.52
CA PRO A 19 2.86 19.53 -12.18
C PRO A 19 3.66 20.72 -11.65
N ASN A 20 3.25 21.33 -10.53
CA ASN A 20 4.01 22.36 -9.84
C ASN A 20 4.80 21.74 -8.70
N TYR A 21 5.96 22.32 -8.33
CA TYR A 21 6.82 21.83 -7.27
C TYR A 21 6.08 21.70 -5.92
N ASP A 22 5.33 22.73 -5.52
CA ASP A 22 4.59 22.74 -4.25
C ASP A 22 3.48 21.68 -4.22
N VAL A 23 2.77 21.51 -5.34
CA VAL A 23 1.77 20.45 -5.50
C VAL A 23 2.42 19.09 -5.47
N GLY A 24 3.57 18.92 -6.13
CA GLY A 24 4.35 17.69 -6.11
C GLY A 24 4.78 17.31 -4.70
N LEU A 25 5.33 18.25 -3.95
CA LEU A 25 5.75 18.03 -2.56
C LEU A 25 4.56 17.64 -1.66
N PHE A 26 3.45 18.36 -1.75
CA PHE A 26 2.24 18.05 -1.01
C PHE A 26 1.69 16.65 -1.35
N VAL A 27 1.64 16.31 -2.63
CA VAL A 27 1.19 15.00 -3.12
C VAL A 27 2.10 13.89 -2.59
N VAL A 28 3.42 14.03 -2.71
CA VAL A 28 4.38 13.01 -2.23
C VAL A 28 4.25 12.79 -0.72
N CYS A 29 4.14 13.85 0.07
CA CYS A 29 3.92 13.75 1.51
C CYS A 29 2.58 13.04 1.83
N SER A 30 1.52 13.41 1.13
CA SER A 30 0.18 12.81 1.30
C SER A 30 0.18 11.34 0.91
N LEU A 31 0.85 10.98 -0.19
CA LEU A 31 1.03 9.60 -0.65
C LEU A 31 1.81 8.77 0.37
N ALA A 32 2.90 9.30 0.91
CA ALA A 32 3.72 8.62 1.90
C ALA A 32 2.90 8.30 3.17
N LEU A 33 2.15 9.28 3.68
CA LEU A 33 1.28 9.10 4.84
C LEU A 33 0.14 8.11 4.56
N THR A 34 -0.56 8.27 3.45
CA THR A 34 -1.70 7.43 3.10
C THR A 34 -1.26 5.99 2.83
N ARG A 35 -0.15 5.80 2.13
CA ARG A 35 0.40 4.48 1.82
C ARG A 35 0.95 3.78 3.06
N GLY A 36 1.72 4.49 3.87
CA GLY A 36 2.38 3.93 5.05
C GLY A 36 1.41 3.60 6.19
N PHE A 37 0.51 4.53 6.53
CA PHE A 37 -0.35 4.35 7.71
C PHE A 37 -1.71 3.72 7.38
N VAL A 38 -2.37 4.15 6.31
CA VAL A 38 -3.76 3.73 6.06
C VAL A 38 -3.81 2.49 5.18
N CYS A 39 -3.07 2.49 4.06
CA CYS A 39 -3.14 1.39 3.10
C CYS A 39 -2.48 0.14 3.66
N TRP A 40 -1.30 0.27 4.27
CA TRP A 40 -0.55 -0.85 4.83
C TRP A 40 -1.29 -1.52 5.99
N ALA A 41 -1.81 -0.76 6.94
CA ALA A 41 -2.58 -1.30 8.05
C ALA A 41 -3.85 -2.03 7.59
N GLY A 42 -4.56 -1.45 6.62
CA GLY A 42 -5.75 -2.07 6.03
C GLY A 42 -5.44 -3.36 5.28
N LEU A 43 -4.31 -3.43 4.61
CA LEU A 43 -3.85 -4.59 3.86
C LEU A 43 -3.44 -5.74 4.77
N VAL A 44 -2.65 -5.46 5.81
CA VAL A 44 -2.27 -6.45 6.83
C VAL A 44 -3.52 -7.03 7.49
N LYS A 45 -4.50 -6.19 7.81
CA LYS A 45 -5.79 -6.67 8.34
C LYS A 45 -6.53 -7.56 7.34
N ALA A 46 -6.58 -7.19 6.07
CA ALA A 46 -7.23 -7.99 5.03
C ALA A 46 -6.57 -9.37 4.87
N VAL A 47 -5.23 -9.42 4.81
CA VAL A 47 -4.49 -10.70 4.71
C VAL A 47 -4.75 -11.58 5.95
N ARG A 48 -4.80 -11.00 7.15
CA ARG A 48 -5.12 -11.73 8.37
C ARG A 48 -6.51 -12.35 8.39
N LEU A 49 -7.48 -11.70 7.73
CA LEU A 49 -8.85 -12.21 7.64
C LEU A 49 -9.02 -13.31 6.58
N CYS A 50 -8.07 -13.45 5.65
CA CYS A 50 -8.16 -14.45 4.57
C CYS A 50 -7.70 -15.86 4.97
N GLY A 51 -7.01 -16.05 6.11
CA GLY A 51 -6.49 -17.36 6.50
C GLY A 51 -6.42 -17.57 8.01
N GLY A 52 -6.40 -18.83 8.42
CA GLY A 52 -6.18 -19.23 9.81
C GLY A 52 -4.75 -18.92 10.29
N ALA A 53 -4.52 -18.99 11.61
CA ALA A 53 -3.23 -18.65 12.21
C ALA A 53 -2.05 -19.48 11.63
N GLU A 54 -2.28 -20.74 11.28
CA GLU A 54 -1.27 -21.62 10.71
C GLU A 54 -0.97 -21.33 9.22
N GLU A 55 -1.88 -20.69 8.52
CA GLU A 55 -1.75 -20.40 7.08
C GLU A 55 -1.27 -18.97 6.78
N GLN A 56 -1.05 -18.15 7.79
CA GLN A 56 -0.65 -16.75 7.64
C GLN A 56 0.61 -16.59 6.78
N GLY A 57 1.63 -17.45 6.98
CA GLY A 57 2.86 -17.42 6.19
C GLY A 57 2.62 -17.64 4.70
N LYS A 58 1.73 -18.57 4.34
CA LYS A 58 1.35 -18.83 2.95
C LYS A 58 0.60 -17.65 2.36
N MET A 59 -0.31 -17.05 3.11
CA MET A 59 -1.10 -15.89 2.66
C MET A 59 -0.21 -14.67 2.40
N TYR A 60 0.75 -14.37 3.27
CA TYR A 60 1.72 -13.30 3.04
C TYR A 60 2.66 -13.59 1.87
N GLY A 61 3.10 -14.85 1.69
CA GLY A 61 3.90 -15.27 0.54
C GLY A 61 3.13 -15.09 -0.78
N PHE A 62 1.89 -15.54 -0.81
CA PHE A 62 1.01 -15.40 -1.98
C PHE A 62 0.73 -13.93 -2.31
N TRP A 63 0.42 -13.11 -1.29
CA TRP A 63 0.26 -11.69 -1.46
C TRP A 63 1.52 -11.01 -2.00
N GLY A 64 2.71 -11.36 -1.48
CA GLY A 64 3.98 -10.81 -1.96
C GLY A 64 4.25 -11.18 -3.42
N ALA A 65 4.06 -12.44 -3.81
CA ALA A 65 4.26 -12.91 -5.17
C ALA A 65 3.30 -12.24 -6.17
N PHE A 66 2.00 -12.23 -5.86
CA PHE A 66 0.99 -11.57 -6.71
C PHE A 66 1.18 -10.06 -6.75
N GLY A 67 1.48 -9.43 -5.61
CA GLY A 67 1.74 -8.00 -5.53
C GLY A 67 2.94 -7.60 -6.39
N GLY A 68 4.01 -8.38 -6.37
CA GLY A 68 5.18 -8.19 -7.24
C GLY A 68 4.84 -8.31 -8.72
N LEU A 69 4.10 -9.36 -9.10
CA LEU A 69 3.67 -9.55 -10.49
C LEU A 69 2.78 -8.39 -10.98
N CYS A 70 1.77 -8.02 -10.22
CA CYS A 70 0.89 -6.90 -10.56
C CYS A 70 1.67 -5.58 -10.67
N SER A 71 2.60 -5.33 -9.76
CA SER A 71 3.44 -4.13 -9.78
C SER A 71 4.30 -4.09 -11.05
N ALA A 72 4.91 -5.22 -11.45
CA ALA A 72 5.71 -5.31 -12.66
C ALA A 72 4.87 -5.04 -13.92
N LEU A 73 3.66 -5.57 -13.98
CA LEU A 73 2.75 -5.34 -15.11
C LEU A 73 2.31 -3.86 -15.20
N ILE A 74 1.93 -3.27 -14.06
CA ILE A 74 1.49 -1.86 -14.02
C ILE A 74 2.64 -0.93 -14.38
N LEU A 75 3.83 -1.18 -13.81
CA LEU A 75 5.02 -0.39 -14.13
C LEU A 75 5.42 -0.53 -15.58
N GLY A 76 5.41 -1.76 -16.13
CA GLY A 76 5.68 -2.02 -17.55
C GLY A 76 4.71 -1.26 -18.46
N LEU A 77 3.42 -1.25 -18.14
CA LEU A 77 2.42 -0.49 -18.89
C LEU A 77 2.62 1.02 -18.77
N ALA A 78 2.92 1.53 -17.57
CA ALA A 78 3.21 2.94 -17.36
C ALA A 78 4.45 3.39 -18.15
N MET A 79 5.52 2.59 -18.15
CA MET A 79 6.74 2.86 -18.93
C MET A 79 6.46 2.78 -20.44
N TRP A 80 5.68 1.83 -20.89
CA TRP A 80 5.29 1.73 -22.30
C TRP A 80 4.51 2.98 -22.77
N VAL A 81 3.56 3.46 -21.95
CA VAL A 81 2.83 4.70 -22.21
C VAL A 81 3.76 5.90 -22.21
N PHE A 82 4.67 5.98 -21.24
CA PHE A 82 5.68 7.04 -21.13
C PHE A 82 6.53 7.13 -22.42
N THR A 83 7.06 6.01 -22.88
CA THR A 83 7.91 5.97 -24.08
C THR A 83 7.12 6.26 -25.36
N ARG A 84 5.85 5.85 -25.45
CA ARG A 84 4.99 6.08 -26.63
C ARG A 84 4.54 7.54 -26.76
N LEU A 85 4.29 8.22 -25.64
CA LEU A 85 3.86 9.62 -25.63
C LEU A 85 5.04 10.62 -25.73
N GLY A 86 6.28 10.11 -25.70
CA GLY A 86 7.51 10.89 -25.74
C GLY A 86 8.06 11.21 -24.35
N GLU A 87 9.40 11.18 -24.28
CA GLU A 87 10.13 11.47 -23.05
C GLU A 87 9.97 12.95 -22.68
N GLY A 88 9.11 13.22 -21.71
CA GLY A 88 8.84 14.59 -21.26
C GLY A 88 7.58 14.70 -20.40
N GLY A 89 7.11 15.91 -20.22
CA GLY A 89 5.94 16.20 -19.39
C GLY A 89 4.66 15.49 -19.84
N VAL A 90 4.52 15.20 -21.13
CA VAL A 90 3.33 14.50 -21.68
C VAL A 90 3.40 13.01 -21.33
N GLY A 91 4.56 12.38 -21.49
CA GLY A 91 4.77 10.99 -21.12
C GLY A 91 4.57 10.75 -19.63
N LEU A 92 5.10 11.65 -18.79
CA LEU A 92 4.90 11.59 -17.33
C LEU A 92 3.43 11.70 -16.95
N LYS A 93 2.69 12.63 -17.57
CA LYS A 93 1.23 12.74 -17.37
C LYS A 93 0.51 11.46 -17.74
N GLY A 94 0.87 10.85 -18.87
CA GLY A 94 0.30 9.58 -19.32
C GLY A 94 0.54 8.44 -18.31
N ALA A 95 1.76 8.31 -17.81
CA ALA A 95 2.12 7.31 -16.81
C ALA A 95 1.35 7.51 -15.49
N LEU A 96 1.22 8.76 -15.01
CA LEU A 96 0.45 9.09 -13.81
C LEU A 96 -1.05 8.80 -13.98
N ILE A 97 -1.61 9.06 -15.16
CA ILE A 97 -3.01 8.74 -15.45
C ILE A 97 -3.23 7.21 -15.42
N VAL A 98 -2.33 6.44 -16.00
CA VAL A 98 -2.38 4.97 -15.94
C VAL A 98 -2.36 4.50 -14.49
N GLN A 99 -1.43 5.00 -13.69
CA GLN A 99 -1.33 4.65 -12.26
C GLN A 99 -2.62 5.00 -11.50
N GLY A 100 -3.14 6.20 -11.69
CA GLY A 100 -4.38 6.67 -11.07
C GLY A 100 -5.60 5.80 -11.47
N CYS A 101 -5.71 5.40 -12.72
CA CYS A 101 -6.76 4.51 -13.20
C CYS A 101 -6.69 3.12 -12.54
N PHE A 102 -5.49 2.56 -12.38
CA PHE A 102 -5.33 1.28 -11.66
C PHE A 102 -5.70 1.41 -10.17
N CYS A 103 -5.38 2.52 -9.53
CA CYS A 103 -5.80 2.79 -8.15
C CYS A 103 -7.32 2.89 -8.03
N LEU A 104 -8.01 3.53 -8.98
CA LEU A 104 -9.48 3.56 -9.03
C LEU A 104 -10.07 2.18 -9.26
N LEU A 105 -9.51 1.41 -10.20
CA LEU A 105 -9.95 0.05 -10.45
C LEU A 105 -9.81 -0.81 -9.19
N ALA A 106 -8.68 -0.71 -8.51
CA ALA A 106 -8.45 -1.40 -7.24
C ALA A 106 -9.45 -0.96 -6.14
N ALA A 107 -9.75 0.34 -6.05
CA ALA A 107 -10.76 0.86 -5.12
C ALA A 107 -12.14 0.30 -5.41
N LEU A 108 -12.52 0.21 -6.68
CA LEU A 108 -13.78 -0.38 -7.13
C LEU A 108 -13.84 -1.88 -6.81
N LEU A 109 -12.80 -2.64 -7.11
CA LEU A 109 -12.72 -4.06 -6.80
C LEU A 109 -12.82 -4.30 -5.28
N VAL A 110 -12.11 -3.52 -4.48
CA VAL A 110 -12.22 -3.60 -3.01
C VAL A 110 -13.63 -3.22 -2.55
N HIS A 111 -14.31 -2.28 -3.24
CA HIS A 111 -15.68 -1.94 -2.90
C HIS A 111 -16.67 -3.07 -3.19
N LEU A 112 -16.48 -3.78 -4.29
CA LEU A 112 -17.39 -4.85 -4.73
C LEU A 112 -17.15 -6.16 -3.99
N VAL A 113 -15.88 -6.49 -3.71
CA VAL A 113 -15.51 -7.82 -3.18
C VAL A 113 -15.35 -7.80 -1.66
N TYR A 114 -14.84 -6.70 -1.10
CA TYR A 114 -14.52 -6.62 0.31
C TYR A 114 -15.63 -5.97 1.11
N ALA A 115 -16.37 -6.78 1.86
CA ALA A 115 -17.29 -6.29 2.88
C ALA A 115 -16.53 -6.04 4.18
N ASP A 116 -16.40 -4.78 4.59
CA ASP A 116 -15.82 -4.46 5.89
C ASP A 116 -16.71 -5.03 6.99
N PRO A 117 -16.18 -5.82 7.94
CA PRO A 117 -16.95 -6.21 9.12
C PRO A 117 -17.38 -4.94 9.87
N PRO A 118 -18.58 -4.88 10.43
CA PRO A 118 -19.08 -3.71 11.13
C PRO A 118 -18.11 -3.30 12.26
N PHE A 119 -17.94 -2.00 12.42
CA PHE A 119 -17.06 -1.39 13.43
C PHE A 119 -17.39 -1.96 14.81
N GLY A 120 -16.39 -2.59 15.47
CA GLY A 120 -16.56 -3.18 16.80
C GLY A 120 -16.87 -4.69 16.84
N GLN A 121 -17.04 -5.36 15.70
CA GLN A 121 -17.07 -6.81 15.68
C GLN A 121 -15.64 -7.35 15.90
N LYS A 122 -15.47 -8.11 16.96
CA LYS A 122 -14.21 -8.80 17.28
C LYS A 122 -13.90 -9.76 16.13
N SER A 123 -12.70 -9.67 15.55
CA SER A 123 -12.26 -10.55 14.47
C SER A 123 -11.96 -11.99 14.94
N GLY A 124 -12.15 -12.29 16.22
CA GLY A 124 -11.99 -13.61 16.84
C GLY A 124 -12.48 -13.63 18.27
N PRO A 125 -12.75 -14.81 18.83
CA PRO A 125 -13.26 -14.96 20.19
C PRO A 125 -12.31 -14.44 21.28
N ASP A 126 -11.01 -14.21 20.99
CA ASP A 126 -9.98 -13.82 21.95
C ASP A 126 -9.37 -12.42 21.76
N GLU A 127 -9.88 -11.61 20.81
CA GLU A 127 -9.35 -10.24 20.65
C GLU A 127 -9.81 -9.33 21.80
N LYS A 128 -8.90 -9.09 22.73
CA LYS A 128 -9.07 -8.05 23.76
C LYS A 128 -9.09 -6.67 23.10
N PRO A 129 -9.92 -5.72 23.59
CA PRO A 129 -9.90 -4.36 23.07
C PRO A 129 -8.48 -3.78 23.24
N PHE A 130 -7.96 -3.23 22.14
CA PHE A 130 -6.62 -2.63 22.11
C PHE A 130 -6.51 -1.50 23.15
N ARG A 131 -5.58 -1.62 24.08
CA ARG A 131 -5.25 -0.58 25.06
C ARG A 131 -3.84 -0.07 24.78
N LEU A 132 -3.65 1.24 24.84
CA LEU A 132 -2.32 1.85 24.68
C LEU A 132 -1.30 1.30 25.69
N ALA A 133 -1.75 0.84 26.86
CA ALA A 133 -0.92 0.19 27.85
C ALA A 133 -0.31 -1.14 27.37
N ASP A 134 -0.95 -1.81 26.40
CA ASP A 134 -0.47 -3.08 25.86
C ASP A 134 0.73 -2.91 24.89
N ILE A 135 1.03 -1.67 24.47
CA ILE A 135 2.19 -1.35 23.62
C ILE A 135 3.49 -1.39 24.43
N MET A 136 3.45 -0.95 25.69
CA MET A 136 4.65 -0.82 26.51
C MET A 136 5.42 -2.14 26.73
N PRO A 137 4.77 -3.27 27.05
CA PRO A 137 5.45 -4.55 27.14
C PRO A 137 6.02 -5.02 25.81
N ILE A 138 5.33 -4.73 24.67
CA ILE A 138 5.79 -5.08 23.32
C ILE A 138 7.07 -4.30 22.97
N LEU A 139 7.13 -3.01 23.29
CA LEU A 139 8.32 -2.18 23.05
C LEU A 139 9.53 -2.57 23.92
N LYS A 140 9.30 -3.25 25.05
CA LYS A 140 10.38 -3.76 25.93
C LYS A 140 10.93 -5.10 25.47
N ASP A 141 10.23 -5.81 24.59
CA ASP A 141 10.67 -7.10 24.10
C ASP A 141 11.80 -6.94 23.07
N ARG A 142 12.95 -7.50 23.38
CA ARG A 142 14.13 -7.52 22.49
C ARG A 142 13.86 -8.16 21.13
N SER A 143 13.01 -9.17 21.10
CA SER A 143 12.65 -9.90 19.88
C SER A 143 11.95 -8.97 18.88
N VAL A 144 11.11 -8.07 19.37
CA VAL A 144 10.41 -7.09 18.52
C VAL A 144 11.40 -6.15 17.82
N TRP A 145 12.41 -5.67 18.54
CA TRP A 145 13.45 -4.81 17.96
C TRP A 145 14.34 -5.54 16.97
N LEU A 146 14.71 -6.79 17.25
CA LEU A 146 15.46 -7.62 16.30
C LEU A 146 14.68 -7.79 14.99
N VAL A 147 13.40 -8.18 15.07
CA VAL A 147 12.55 -8.31 13.89
C VAL A 147 12.40 -6.98 13.16
N ALA A 148 12.20 -5.88 13.87
CA ALA A 148 12.10 -4.55 13.27
C ALA A 148 13.38 -4.16 12.51
N VAL A 149 14.56 -4.41 13.08
CA VAL A 149 15.85 -4.15 12.42
C VAL A 149 16.03 -5.03 11.17
N VAL A 150 15.74 -6.33 11.27
CA VAL A 150 15.83 -7.24 10.11
C VAL A 150 14.89 -6.78 8.98
N VAL A 151 13.65 -6.47 9.29
CA VAL A 151 12.67 -5.96 8.31
C VAL A 151 13.15 -4.65 7.72
N PHE A 152 13.63 -3.72 8.53
CA PHE A 152 14.16 -2.43 8.08
C PHE A 152 15.35 -2.62 7.12
N CYS A 153 16.34 -3.44 7.48
CA CYS A 153 17.51 -3.70 6.65
C CYS A 153 17.12 -4.38 5.32
N THR A 154 16.26 -5.40 5.38
CA THR A 154 15.80 -6.11 4.19
C THR A 154 15.01 -5.20 3.25
N TYR A 155 14.15 -4.35 3.80
CA TYR A 155 13.34 -3.42 3.02
C TYR A 155 14.19 -2.33 2.37
N ASN A 156 15.19 -1.79 3.08
CA ASN A 156 16.13 -0.83 2.52
C ASN A 156 17.00 -1.44 1.43
N LEU A 157 17.50 -2.66 1.64
CA LEU A 157 18.25 -3.39 0.63
C LEU A 157 17.42 -3.61 -0.64
N PHE A 158 16.18 -4.09 -0.48
CA PHE A 158 15.26 -4.28 -1.60
C PHE A 158 15.00 -2.99 -2.37
N ASN A 159 14.72 -1.88 -1.68
CA ASN A 159 14.53 -0.59 -2.33
C ASN A 159 15.79 -0.09 -3.03
N SER A 160 16.98 -0.24 -2.42
CA SER A 160 18.25 0.21 -3.01
C SER A 160 18.63 -0.57 -4.28
N LEU A 161 18.21 -1.84 -4.38
CA LEU A 161 18.45 -2.67 -5.56
C LEU A 161 17.38 -2.49 -6.65
N SER A 162 16.28 -1.83 -6.33
CA SER A 162 15.17 -1.60 -7.26
C SER A 162 15.28 -0.27 -8.03
N TYR A 163 16.28 0.55 -7.69
CA TYR A 163 16.65 1.79 -8.40
C TYR A 163 17.98 1.61 -9.14
#